data_ae57420272f214a6331fb056b33736fa
#
_entry.id   ae57420272f214a6331fb056b33736fa
#
_cell.length_a   1.000
_cell.length_b   1.000
_cell.length_c   1.000
_cell.angle_alpha   90.00
_cell.angle_beta   90.00
_cell.angle_gamma   90.00
#
_symmetry.space_group_name_H-M   'P 1'
#
loop_
_entity.id
_entity.type
_entity.pdbx_description
1 polymer ?
#
loop_
_entity_poly.entity_id
_entity_poly.type
_entity_poly.pdbx_seq_one_letter_code
_entity_poly.pdbx_strand_id
1 'polypeptide(L)'
;MNKAIKVMSAAVVTFVVAAAFKTAVVSPELEIGKPIPGADVKMMDISGKEISLSESKGENGLLVIFSCNTCPYVKLSEARIKEVAKLAKANKIGVILVNSNEAQRADEDSFDAMKKYAASQGYDFSYVLDKNSTVANAFGATRTPHCFLFDKKGLAYRGAIDDNIKDANDAKEHYLKDAIAAVGTGKPVKTNSSKSVGCSIKRVEE
;
A
#
# COMPACT_ATOMS: atom_id res chain seq x y z
N MET A 1 9.65 38.84 73.19
CA MET A 1 9.04 39.18 71.86
C MET A 1 9.62 38.25 70.85
N ASN A 2 9.00 37.09 70.61
CA ASN A 2 9.50 36.07 69.66
C ASN A 2 8.63 36.14 68.37
N LYS A 3 9.26 36.53 67.27
CA LYS A 3 8.67 36.52 65.93
C LYS A 3 8.86 35.14 65.36
N ALA A 4 7.74 34.38 65.16
CA ALA A 4 7.72 33.12 64.43
C ALA A 4 7.71 33.41 62.92
N ILE A 5 8.73 32.94 62.24
CA ILE A 5 8.84 32.95 60.77
C ILE A 5 8.05 31.72 60.22
N LYS A 6 6.93 31.97 59.53
CA LYS A 6 6.23 30.95 58.76
C LYS A 6 6.94 30.68 57.45
N VAL A 7 7.54 29.51 57.29
CA VAL A 7 8.08 29.06 56.00
C VAL A 7 6.92 28.42 55.22
N MET A 8 6.52 29.05 54.14
CA MET A 8 5.55 28.50 53.17
C MET A 8 6.36 27.58 52.19
N SER A 9 6.18 26.29 52.33
CA SER A 9 6.69 25.31 51.33
C SER A 9 5.77 25.31 50.13
N ALA A 10 6.23 25.81 49.00
CA ALA A 10 5.55 25.68 47.72
C ALA A 10 5.91 24.30 47.12
N ALA A 11 4.92 23.39 47.05
CA ALA A 11 5.07 22.12 46.38
C ALA A 11 4.95 22.36 44.87
N VAL A 12 6.06 22.20 44.15
CA VAL A 12 6.07 22.20 42.67
C VAL A 12 5.60 20.82 42.21
N VAL A 13 4.36 20.75 41.71
CA VAL A 13 3.84 19.54 41.07
C VAL A 13 4.30 19.55 39.61
N THR A 14 5.31 18.76 39.30
CA THR A 14 5.80 18.55 37.92
C THR A 14 4.85 17.57 37.23
N PHE A 15 4.02 18.06 36.31
CA PHE A 15 3.23 17.22 35.41
C PHE A 15 4.17 16.64 34.36
N VAL A 16 4.51 15.37 34.47
CA VAL A 16 5.18 14.59 33.39
C VAL A 16 4.08 14.17 32.42
N VAL A 17 3.97 14.88 31.30
CA VAL A 17 3.12 14.43 30.17
C VAL A 17 3.91 13.31 29.49
N ALA A 18 3.56 12.07 29.77
CA ALA A 18 4.03 10.91 29.03
C ALA A 18 3.37 10.94 27.63
N ALA A 19 4.09 11.41 26.63
CA ALA A 19 3.70 11.23 25.24
C ALA A 19 3.77 9.73 24.94
N ALA A 20 2.62 9.07 24.85
CA ALA A 20 2.54 7.69 24.41
C ALA A 20 2.83 7.65 22.91
N PHE A 21 4.05 7.32 22.53
CA PHE A 21 4.40 7.00 21.16
C PHE A 21 3.66 5.72 20.77
N LYS A 22 2.68 5.85 19.87
CA LYS A 22 2.04 4.68 19.25
C LYS A 22 2.96 4.18 18.14
N THR A 23 3.76 3.17 18.42
CA THR A 23 4.46 2.43 17.38
C THR A 23 3.45 1.91 16.37
N ALA A 24 3.62 2.23 15.10
CA ALA A 24 2.74 1.73 14.04
C ALA A 24 2.98 0.23 13.87
N VAL A 25 2.14 -0.58 14.51
CA VAL A 25 2.21 -2.04 14.41
C VAL A 25 1.83 -2.46 12.99
N VAL A 26 2.76 -3.07 12.27
CA VAL A 26 2.45 -3.71 10.97
C VAL A 26 1.60 -4.95 11.26
N SER A 27 0.40 -4.98 10.70
CA SER A 27 -0.49 -6.13 10.80
C SER A 27 0.15 -7.37 10.15
N PRO A 28 -0.22 -8.59 10.54
CA PRO A 28 0.05 -9.77 9.73
C PRO A 28 -0.49 -9.57 8.32
N GLU A 29 0.13 -10.24 7.35
CA GLU A 29 -0.30 -10.15 5.95
C GLU A 29 -1.78 -10.56 5.81
N LEU A 30 -2.57 -9.73 5.12
CA LEU A 30 -4.03 -9.87 5.01
C LEU A 30 -4.42 -11.26 4.50
N GLU A 31 -5.32 -11.93 5.21
CA GLU A 31 -5.78 -13.27 4.87
C GLU A 31 -6.80 -13.26 3.71
N ILE A 32 -6.80 -14.33 2.92
CA ILE A 32 -7.77 -14.54 1.84
C ILE A 32 -9.21 -14.51 2.39
N GLY A 33 -10.11 -13.87 1.64
CA GLY A 33 -11.51 -13.68 1.99
C GLY A 33 -11.79 -12.48 2.90
N LYS A 34 -10.78 -11.83 3.47
CA LYS A 34 -10.99 -10.64 4.31
C LYS A 34 -11.37 -9.41 3.47
N PRO A 35 -12.19 -8.50 4.01
CA PRO A 35 -12.52 -7.25 3.34
C PRO A 35 -11.29 -6.33 3.22
N ILE A 36 -11.38 -5.29 2.41
CA ILE A 36 -10.33 -4.29 2.25
C ILE A 36 -10.14 -3.53 3.57
N PRO A 37 -8.97 -3.66 4.24
CA PRO A 37 -8.72 -2.89 5.44
C PRO A 37 -8.44 -1.42 5.08
N GLY A 38 -8.89 -0.48 5.92
CA GLY A 38 -8.70 0.95 5.65
C GLY A 38 -9.34 1.43 4.35
N ALA A 39 -10.45 0.79 3.92
CA ALA A 39 -11.09 1.03 2.63
C ALA A 39 -11.42 2.52 2.36
N ASP A 40 -11.75 3.29 3.40
CA ASP A 40 -12.17 4.69 3.31
C ASP A 40 -11.06 5.69 3.66
N VAL A 41 -9.83 5.21 3.93
CA VAL A 41 -8.68 6.09 4.15
C VAL A 41 -8.43 6.91 2.88
N LYS A 42 -8.49 8.24 3.02
CA LYS A 42 -8.22 9.17 1.91
C LYS A 42 -6.71 9.29 1.70
N MET A 43 -6.32 9.14 0.45
CA MET A 43 -4.94 9.26 0.00
C MET A 43 -4.86 10.22 -1.17
N MET A 44 -3.81 11.04 -1.21
CA MET A 44 -3.58 12.00 -2.29
C MET A 44 -3.14 11.25 -3.56
N ASP A 45 -3.96 11.32 -4.61
CA ASP A 45 -3.63 10.79 -5.94
C ASP A 45 -2.79 11.79 -6.74
N ILE A 46 -1.96 11.28 -7.65
CA ILE A 46 -1.13 12.11 -8.57
C ILE A 46 -1.94 13.14 -9.36
N SER A 47 -3.24 12.94 -9.54
CA SER A 47 -4.16 13.93 -10.13
C SER A 47 -4.43 15.14 -9.24
N GLY A 48 -3.97 15.14 -7.97
CA GLY A 48 -4.24 16.16 -6.97
C GLY A 48 -5.58 16.00 -6.26
N LYS A 49 -6.30 14.90 -6.45
CA LYS A 49 -7.53 14.57 -5.74
C LYS A 49 -7.27 13.60 -4.60
N GLU A 50 -8.02 13.70 -3.54
CA GLU A 50 -8.05 12.68 -2.50
C GLU A 50 -9.03 11.58 -2.88
N ILE A 51 -8.53 10.35 -2.92
CA ILE A 51 -9.34 9.15 -3.22
C ILE A 51 -9.07 8.07 -2.17
N SER A 52 -10.02 7.14 -2.03
CA SER A 52 -9.92 5.98 -1.16
C SER A 52 -9.94 4.67 -1.97
N LEU A 53 -9.61 3.56 -1.30
CA LEU A 53 -9.70 2.24 -1.93
C LEU A 53 -11.16 1.89 -2.27
N SER A 54 -12.12 2.30 -1.43
CA SER A 54 -13.55 2.08 -1.68
C SER A 54 -14.02 2.80 -2.95
N GLU A 55 -13.60 4.04 -3.17
CA GLU A 55 -13.93 4.82 -4.38
C GLU A 55 -13.23 4.31 -5.64
N SER A 56 -12.11 3.60 -5.48
CA SER A 56 -11.32 3.05 -6.59
C SER A 56 -11.83 1.69 -7.08
N LYS A 57 -12.85 1.10 -6.42
CA LYS A 57 -13.42 -0.18 -6.83
C LYS A 57 -14.07 -0.11 -8.20
N GLY A 58 -13.80 -1.12 -9.02
CA GLY A 58 -14.59 -1.42 -10.20
C GLY A 58 -15.80 -2.32 -9.88
N GLU A 59 -16.60 -2.62 -10.90
CA GLU A 59 -17.80 -3.47 -10.78
C GLU A 59 -17.47 -4.87 -10.22
N ASN A 60 -16.31 -5.44 -10.59
CA ASN A 60 -15.91 -6.80 -10.21
C ASN A 60 -14.89 -6.86 -9.09
N GLY A 61 -14.33 -5.74 -8.65
CA GLY A 61 -13.37 -5.72 -7.56
C GLY A 61 -12.33 -4.61 -7.65
N LEU A 62 -11.19 -4.80 -6.96
CA LEU A 62 -10.08 -3.84 -6.91
C LEU A 62 -8.73 -4.55 -6.90
N LEU A 63 -7.83 -4.10 -7.75
CA LEU A 63 -6.41 -4.46 -7.71
C LEU A 63 -5.63 -3.33 -7.00
N VAL A 64 -5.03 -3.66 -5.86
CA VAL A 64 -4.13 -2.78 -5.12
C VAL A 64 -2.70 -3.30 -5.30
N ILE A 65 -1.78 -2.44 -5.75
CA ILE A 65 -0.37 -2.78 -5.88
C ILE A 65 0.45 -1.80 -5.04
N PHE A 66 1.09 -2.28 -3.98
CA PHE A 66 2.09 -1.47 -3.27
C PHE A 66 3.32 -1.33 -4.15
N SER A 67 3.69 -0.09 -4.43
CA SER A 67 4.74 0.28 -5.38
C SER A 67 5.55 1.47 -4.87
N CYS A 68 6.63 1.83 -5.56
CA CYS A 68 7.40 3.03 -5.30
C CYS A 68 8.24 3.41 -6.54
N ASN A 69 8.85 4.59 -6.53
CA ASN A 69 9.56 5.11 -7.71
C ASN A 69 10.95 4.51 -7.91
N THR A 70 11.60 4.06 -6.85
CA THR A 70 13.04 3.75 -6.85
C THR A 70 13.38 2.28 -6.78
N CYS A 71 12.44 1.42 -6.39
CA CYS A 71 12.68 -0.01 -6.25
C CYS A 71 13.09 -0.66 -7.60
N PRO A 72 14.26 -1.29 -7.70
CA PRO A 72 14.66 -2.00 -8.92
C PRO A 72 13.67 -3.07 -9.36
N TYR A 73 13.04 -3.76 -8.41
CA TYR A 73 12.04 -4.78 -8.71
C TYR A 73 10.75 -4.20 -9.28
N VAL A 74 10.34 -2.99 -8.85
CA VAL A 74 9.23 -2.25 -9.49
C VAL A 74 9.62 -1.90 -10.92
N LYS A 75 10.81 -1.32 -11.14
CA LYS A 75 11.30 -0.95 -12.47
C LYS A 75 11.35 -2.16 -13.42
N LEU A 76 11.82 -3.31 -12.96
CA LEU A 76 11.80 -4.56 -13.73
C LEU A 76 10.38 -5.07 -14.03
N SER A 77 9.40 -4.67 -13.23
CA SER A 77 7.99 -5.10 -13.34
C SER A 77 7.09 -4.11 -14.09
N GLU A 78 7.58 -2.94 -14.49
CA GLU A 78 6.76 -1.86 -15.06
C GLU A 78 5.89 -2.31 -16.23
N ALA A 79 6.46 -3.01 -17.19
CA ALA A 79 5.69 -3.51 -18.34
C ALA A 79 4.54 -4.44 -17.88
N ARG A 80 4.83 -5.31 -16.91
CA ARG A 80 3.86 -6.25 -16.33
C ARG A 80 2.79 -5.56 -15.49
N ILE A 81 3.18 -4.54 -14.70
CA ILE A 81 2.23 -3.70 -13.94
C ILE A 81 1.22 -3.06 -14.90
N LYS A 82 1.69 -2.46 -15.99
CA LYS A 82 0.82 -1.87 -17.02
C LYS A 82 -0.06 -2.91 -17.71
N GLU A 83 0.49 -4.07 -18.00
CA GLU A 83 -0.26 -5.18 -18.61
C GLU A 83 -1.37 -5.69 -17.70
N VAL A 84 -1.08 -5.97 -16.42
CA VAL A 84 -2.11 -6.44 -15.47
C VAL A 84 -3.13 -5.34 -15.15
N ALA A 85 -2.73 -4.06 -15.14
CA ALA A 85 -3.64 -2.95 -14.99
C ALA A 85 -4.63 -2.86 -16.17
N LYS A 86 -4.14 -3.00 -17.40
CA LYS A 86 -4.99 -3.06 -18.60
C LYS A 86 -5.95 -4.26 -18.55
N LEU A 87 -5.45 -5.44 -18.15
CA LEU A 87 -6.27 -6.63 -18.02
C LEU A 87 -7.33 -6.48 -16.92
N ALA A 88 -6.99 -5.89 -15.76
CA ALA A 88 -7.93 -5.62 -14.69
C ALA A 88 -9.05 -4.68 -15.14
N LYS A 89 -8.72 -3.56 -15.79
CA LYS A 89 -9.71 -2.63 -16.35
C LYS A 89 -10.64 -3.31 -17.38
N ALA A 90 -10.11 -4.14 -18.27
CA ALA A 90 -10.90 -4.89 -19.24
C ALA A 90 -11.88 -5.86 -18.56
N ASN A 91 -11.56 -6.32 -17.35
CA ASN A 91 -12.41 -7.17 -16.51
C ASN A 91 -13.26 -6.37 -15.50
N LYS A 92 -13.39 -5.03 -15.67
CA LYS A 92 -14.14 -4.12 -14.78
C LYS A 92 -13.66 -4.15 -13.33
N ILE A 93 -12.37 -4.39 -13.12
CA ILE A 93 -11.68 -4.35 -11.83
C ILE A 93 -10.97 -3.00 -11.76
N GLY A 94 -11.19 -2.25 -10.68
CA GLY A 94 -10.47 -1.01 -10.41
C GLY A 94 -8.98 -1.27 -10.20
N VAL A 95 -8.13 -0.26 -10.44
CA VAL A 95 -6.67 -0.38 -10.26
C VAL A 95 -6.15 0.83 -9.52
N ILE A 96 -5.35 0.59 -8.48
CA ILE A 96 -4.69 1.62 -7.70
C ILE A 96 -3.29 1.17 -7.29
N LEU A 97 -2.29 1.99 -7.56
CA LEU A 97 -0.95 1.84 -7.00
C LEU A 97 -0.84 2.67 -5.73
N VAL A 98 -0.16 2.13 -4.72
CA VAL A 98 -0.02 2.75 -3.40
C VAL A 98 1.46 2.90 -3.06
N ASN A 99 1.93 4.15 -2.90
CA ASN A 99 3.29 4.44 -2.45
C ASN A 99 3.31 4.68 -0.93
N SER A 100 3.86 3.73 -0.20
CA SER A 100 3.92 3.71 1.25
C SER A 100 5.33 3.95 1.81
N ASN A 101 6.28 4.43 0.97
CA ASN A 101 7.66 4.69 1.38
C ASN A 101 7.79 6.03 2.14
N GLU A 102 7.25 6.08 3.34
CA GLU A 102 7.21 7.32 4.12
C GLU A 102 8.60 7.85 4.47
N ALA A 103 9.58 6.98 4.73
CA ALA A 103 10.96 7.40 5.01
C ALA A 103 11.67 8.07 3.81
N GLN A 104 11.14 7.91 2.59
CA GLN A 104 11.66 8.55 1.37
C GLN A 104 10.72 9.65 0.84
N ARG A 105 9.78 10.10 1.66
CA ARG A 105 8.74 11.05 1.28
C ARG A 105 9.27 12.46 1.01
N ALA A 106 10.38 12.83 1.60
CA ALA A 106 11.04 14.10 1.34
C ALA A 106 11.86 14.11 0.04
N ASP A 107 12.20 12.93 -0.48
CA ASP A 107 13.15 12.74 -1.59
C ASP A 107 12.50 12.02 -2.78
N GLU A 108 12.98 10.78 -3.07
CA GLU A 108 12.67 10.05 -4.30
C GLU A 108 11.22 9.58 -4.39
N ASP A 109 10.53 9.44 -3.27
CA ASP A 109 9.11 9.07 -3.20
C ASP A 109 8.22 10.26 -2.77
N SER A 110 8.71 11.51 -2.98
CA SER A 110 7.91 12.73 -2.81
C SER A 110 6.73 12.76 -3.78
N PHE A 111 5.70 13.53 -3.44
CA PHE A 111 4.51 13.63 -4.29
C PHE A 111 4.83 14.11 -5.71
N ASP A 112 5.75 15.08 -5.84
CA ASP A 112 6.19 15.57 -7.15
C ASP A 112 7.02 14.52 -7.91
N ALA A 113 7.85 13.73 -7.21
CA ALA A 113 8.56 12.61 -7.81
C ALA A 113 7.58 11.53 -8.30
N MET A 114 6.52 11.23 -7.53
CA MET A 114 5.46 10.31 -7.94
C MET A 114 4.75 10.77 -9.23
N LYS A 115 4.39 12.05 -9.33
CA LYS A 115 3.79 12.63 -10.54
C LYS A 115 4.70 12.50 -11.76
N LYS A 116 5.99 12.85 -11.59
CA LYS A 116 6.99 12.72 -12.68
C LYS A 116 7.18 11.27 -13.10
N TYR A 117 7.28 10.35 -12.13
CA TYR A 117 7.42 8.94 -12.40
C TYR A 117 6.22 8.38 -13.16
N ALA A 118 5.01 8.62 -12.66
CA ALA A 118 3.78 8.18 -13.30
C ALA A 118 3.64 8.70 -14.74
N ALA A 119 3.96 9.98 -14.97
CA ALA A 119 3.97 10.58 -16.30
C ALA A 119 5.00 9.90 -17.22
N SER A 120 6.23 9.64 -16.73
CA SER A 120 7.27 8.95 -17.50
C SER A 120 6.91 7.51 -17.87
N GLN A 121 6.13 6.83 -17.01
CA GLN A 121 5.65 5.47 -17.26
C GLN A 121 4.33 5.43 -18.05
N GLY A 122 3.67 6.58 -18.25
CA GLY A 122 2.39 6.66 -18.94
C GLY A 122 1.26 5.99 -18.16
N TYR A 123 1.21 6.15 -16.83
CA TYR A 123 0.14 5.59 -16.01
C TYR A 123 -1.20 6.24 -16.36
N ASP A 124 -2.19 5.41 -16.63
CA ASP A 124 -3.59 5.77 -16.87
C ASP A 124 -4.54 5.31 -15.75
N PHE A 125 -3.95 5.03 -14.57
CA PHE A 125 -4.61 4.57 -13.35
C PHE A 125 -4.08 5.35 -12.15
N SER A 126 -4.79 5.28 -11.02
CA SER A 126 -4.44 6.02 -9.81
C SER A 126 -3.11 5.56 -9.19
N TYR A 127 -2.31 6.53 -8.76
CA TYR A 127 -1.10 6.30 -7.98
C TYR A 127 -1.11 7.23 -6.77
N VAL A 128 -1.34 6.66 -5.59
CA VAL A 128 -1.64 7.41 -4.37
C VAL A 128 -0.51 7.38 -3.36
N LEU A 129 -0.45 8.44 -2.55
CA LEU A 129 0.46 8.61 -1.45
C LEU A 129 -0.19 8.10 -0.17
N ASP A 130 0.34 7.00 0.38
CA ASP A 130 -0.06 6.43 1.68
C ASP A 130 0.77 7.04 2.79
N LYS A 131 0.22 8.06 3.43
CA LYS A 131 0.87 8.79 4.53
C LYS A 131 1.09 7.86 5.73
N ASN A 132 2.28 7.92 6.32
CA ASN A 132 2.71 7.11 7.46
C ASN A 132 2.60 5.60 7.21
N SER A 133 2.61 5.16 5.96
CA SER A 133 2.40 3.75 5.57
C SER A 133 1.13 3.13 6.19
N THR A 134 0.09 3.93 6.43
CA THR A 134 -1.12 3.53 7.16
C THR A 134 -1.84 2.38 6.48
N VAL A 135 -2.04 2.48 5.17
CA VAL A 135 -2.71 1.43 4.38
C VAL A 135 -1.81 0.21 4.26
N ALA A 136 -0.51 0.39 4.01
CA ALA A 136 0.44 -0.74 3.97
C ALA A 136 0.46 -1.51 5.30
N ASN A 137 0.41 -0.80 6.44
CA ASN A 137 0.36 -1.42 7.77
C ASN A 137 -0.91 -2.24 7.95
N ALA A 138 -2.07 -1.71 7.55
CA ALA A 138 -3.35 -2.40 7.64
C ALA A 138 -3.43 -3.67 6.77
N PHE A 139 -2.77 -3.67 5.60
CA PHE A 139 -2.66 -4.83 4.69
C PHE A 139 -1.60 -5.84 5.14
N GLY A 140 -0.70 -5.50 6.05
CA GLY A 140 0.51 -6.27 6.31
C GLY A 140 1.43 -6.34 5.09
N ALA A 141 1.35 -5.35 4.20
CA ALA A 141 2.22 -5.27 3.03
C ALA A 141 3.65 -4.90 3.45
N THR A 142 4.64 -5.66 2.98
CA THR A 142 6.05 -5.49 3.39
C THR A 142 7.00 -5.22 2.23
N ARG A 143 6.55 -5.41 0.98
CA ARG A 143 7.39 -5.37 -0.22
C ARG A 143 6.83 -4.43 -1.28
N THR A 144 7.67 -4.06 -2.25
CA THR A 144 7.30 -3.41 -3.51
C THR A 144 8.02 -4.12 -4.67
N PRO A 145 7.28 -4.63 -5.72
CA PRO A 145 5.82 -4.66 -5.79
C PRO A 145 5.20 -5.72 -4.87
N HIS A 146 4.00 -5.45 -4.35
CA HIS A 146 3.19 -6.44 -3.63
C HIS A 146 1.72 -6.25 -4.04
N CYS A 147 1.10 -7.28 -4.59
CA CYS A 147 -0.23 -7.22 -5.18
C CYS A 147 -1.29 -7.81 -4.26
N PHE A 148 -2.46 -7.16 -4.21
CA PHE A 148 -3.67 -7.62 -3.52
C PHE A 148 -4.86 -7.41 -4.45
N LEU A 149 -5.51 -8.49 -4.84
CA LEU A 149 -6.69 -8.46 -5.71
C LEU A 149 -7.93 -8.84 -4.89
N PHE A 150 -8.90 -7.94 -4.86
CA PHE A 150 -10.19 -8.16 -4.20
C PHE A 150 -11.27 -8.42 -5.25
N ASP A 151 -12.15 -9.36 -4.95
CA ASP A 151 -13.42 -9.56 -5.62
C ASP A 151 -14.58 -8.93 -4.82
N LYS A 152 -15.82 -9.28 -5.14
CA LYS A 152 -17.02 -8.82 -4.42
C LYS A 152 -17.14 -9.37 -3.00
N LYS A 153 -16.42 -10.45 -2.68
CA LYS A 153 -16.50 -11.17 -1.39
C LYS A 153 -15.37 -10.81 -0.44
N GLY A 154 -14.21 -10.37 -0.97
CA GLY A 154 -13.04 -10.02 -0.20
C GLY A 154 -11.74 -10.25 -0.97
N LEU A 155 -10.62 -10.47 -0.25
CA LEU A 155 -9.32 -10.74 -0.85
C LEU A 155 -9.34 -12.07 -1.60
N ALA A 156 -9.16 -12.02 -2.91
CA ALA A 156 -9.14 -13.19 -3.79
C ALA A 156 -7.72 -13.68 -4.09
N TYR A 157 -6.74 -12.75 -4.14
CA TYR A 157 -5.33 -13.08 -4.38
C TYR A 157 -4.42 -12.07 -3.69
N ARG A 158 -3.25 -12.54 -3.20
CA ARG A 158 -2.14 -11.71 -2.74
C ARG A 158 -0.79 -12.30 -3.14
N GLY A 159 0.21 -11.46 -3.42
CA GLY A 159 1.57 -11.92 -3.70
C GLY A 159 2.26 -11.20 -4.86
N ALA A 160 3.03 -11.95 -5.63
CA ALA A 160 3.79 -11.49 -6.79
C ALA A 160 2.90 -11.34 -8.05
N ILE A 161 3.42 -10.72 -9.10
CA ILE A 161 2.76 -10.66 -10.40
C ILE A 161 2.84 -12.04 -11.09
N ASP A 162 4.03 -12.64 -11.04
CA ASP A 162 4.37 -13.94 -11.60
C ASP A 162 5.48 -14.62 -10.78
N ASP A 163 6.00 -15.76 -11.21
CA ASP A 163 7.06 -16.51 -10.54
C ASP A 163 8.47 -16.05 -10.89
N ASN A 164 8.65 -15.13 -11.86
CA ASN A 164 9.97 -14.65 -12.28
C ASN A 164 10.06 -13.12 -12.31
N ILE A 165 10.47 -12.52 -11.21
CA ILE A 165 10.62 -11.05 -11.11
C ILE A 165 11.72 -10.50 -12.04
N LYS A 166 12.70 -11.30 -12.44
CA LYS A 166 13.84 -10.85 -13.23
C LYS A 166 13.54 -10.78 -14.71
N ASP A 167 12.88 -11.82 -15.26
CA ASP A 167 12.55 -11.90 -16.68
C ASP A 167 11.11 -12.41 -16.86
N ALA A 168 10.28 -11.54 -17.45
CA ALA A 168 8.89 -11.86 -17.74
C ALA A 168 8.73 -12.99 -18.78
N ASN A 169 9.73 -13.16 -19.69
CA ASN A 169 9.67 -14.18 -20.74
C ASN A 169 9.94 -15.58 -20.18
N ASP A 170 10.65 -15.66 -19.05
CA ASP A 170 10.96 -16.91 -18.38
C ASP A 170 9.92 -17.28 -17.31
N ALA A 171 8.90 -16.45 -17.08
CA ALA A 171 7.81 -16.74 -16.14
C ALA A 171 7.02 -17.96 -16.62
N LYS A 172 6.80 -18.93 -15.71
CA LYS A 172 6.01 -20.14 -15.95
C LYS A 172 4.62 -20.03 -15.33
N GLU A 173 4.50 -19.29 -14.22
CA GLU A 173 3.26 -19.08 -13.49
C GLU A 173 2.87 -17.60 -13.53
N HIS A 174 1.71 -17.32 -14.07
CA HIS A 174 1.20 -15.94 -14.25
C HIS A 174 0.13 -15.61 -13.18
N TYR A 175 0.49 -15.80 -11.92
CA TYR A 175 -0.42 -15.74 -10.76
C TYR A 175 -1.47 -14.64 -10.82
N LEU A 176 -1.03 -13.37 -10.98
CA LEU A 176 -1.95 -12.23 -10.95
C LEU A 176 -2.82 -12.14 -12.20
N LYS A 177 -2.30 -12.48 -13.38
CA LYS A 177 -3.10 -12.52 -14.62
C LYS A 177 -4.23 -13.55 -14.52
N ASP A 178 -3.90 -14.74 -14.03
CA ASP A 178 -4.87 -15.83 -13.85
C ASP A 178 -5.92 -15.46 -12.79
N ALA A 179 -5.49 -14.82 -11.69
CA ALA A 179 -6.40 -14.34 -10.66
C ALA A 179 -7.36 -13.26 -11.20
N ILE A 180 -6.85 -12.29 -11.98
CA ILE A 180 -7.68 -11.24 -12.61
C ILE A 180 -8.72 -11.87 -13.57
N ALA A 181 -8.31 -12.82 -14.39
CA ALA A 181 -9.21 -13.51 -15.32
C ALA A 181 -10.31 -14.32 -14.57
N ALA A 182 -9.94 -14.98 -13.47
CA ALA A 182 -10.89 -15.68 -12.62
C ALA A 182 -11.90 -14.73 -11.98
N VAL A 183 -11.45 -13.64 -11.35
CA VAL A 183 -12.31 -12.62 -10.73
C VAL A 183 -13.22 -11.97 -11.76
N GLY A 184 -12.70 -11.60 -12.94
CA GLY A 184 -13.46 -10.99 -14.01
C GLY A 184 -14.61 -11.86 -14.55
N THR A 185 -14.46 -13.19 -14.45
CA THR A 185 -15.49 -14.15 -14.87
C THR A 185 -16.29 -14.74 -13.70
N GLY A 186 -16.08 -14.26 -12.47
CA GLY A 186 -16.76 -14.74 -11.26
C GLY A 186 -16.35 -16.17 -10.82
N LYS A 187 -15.22 -16.66 -11.32
CA LYS A 187 -14.68 -17.99 -10.98
C LYS A 187 -13.77 -17.91 -9.75
N PRO A 188 -13.61 -18.99 -8.98
CA PRO A 188 -12.65 -19.06 -7.89
C PRO A 188 -11.21 -18.93 -8.42
N VAL A 189 -10.37 -18.19 -7.69
CA VAL A 189 -8.94 -18.09 -7.97
C VAL A 189 -8.25 -19.38 -7.53
N LYS A 190 -7.60 -20.08 -8.46
CA LYS A 190 -6.95 -21.37 -8.19
C LYS A 190 -5.72 -21.20 -7.27
N THR A 191 -4.81 -20.31 -7.63
CA THR A 191 -3.64 -19.95 -6.82
C THR A 191 -3.92 -18.59 -6.19
N ASN A 192 -4.39 -18.60 -4.93
CA ASN A 192 -4.84 -17.39 -4.24
C ASN A 192 -3.73 -16.64 -3.48
N SER A 193 -2.54 -17.22 -3.38
CA SER A 193 -1.39 -16.56 -2.76
C SER A 193 -0.08 -17.03 -3.36
N SER A 194 0.91 -16.14 -3.39
CA SER A 194 2.29 -16.43 -3.73
C SER A 194 3.22 -15.54 -2.90
N LYS A 195 4.52 -15.85 -2.88
CA LYS A 195 5.50 -15.05 -2.17
C LYS A 195 5.81 -13.77 -2.96
N SER A 196 5.56 -12.60 -2.39
CA SER A 196 6.02 -11.33 -2.97
C SER A 196 7.55 -11.22 -2.91
N VAL A 197 8.16 -10.79 -4.01
CA VAL A 197 9.61 -10.54 -4.13
C VAL A 197 9.81 -9.08 -4.49
N GLY A 198 10.66 -8.38 -3.71
CA GLY A 198 10.88 -6.95 -3.93
C GLY A 198 11.63 -6.29 -2.79
N CYS A 199 11.81 -4.98 -2.89
CA CYS A 199 12.35 -4.15 -1.82
C CYS A 199 11.37 -4.06 -0.64
N SER A 200 11.89 -3.92 0.58
CA SER A 200 11.02 -3.60 1.73
C SER A 200 10.43 -2.19 1.58
N ILE A 201 9.18 -2.03 2.00
CA ILE A 201 8.55 -0.70 2.16
C ILE A 201 9.35 0.11 3.18
N LYS A 202 9.71 1.35 2.82
CA LYS A 202 10.54 2.24 3.64
C LYS A 202 9.68 3.01 4.62
N ARG A 203 9.43 2.40 5.77
CA ARG A 203 8.71 3.03 6.89
C ARG A 203 9.62 3.97 7.66
N VAL A 204 9.03 4.98 8.29
CA VAL A 204 9.76 5.76 9.32
C VAL A 204 9.89 4.88 10.54
N GLU A 205 11.13 4.69 11.02
CA GLU A 205 11.40 4.08 12.33
C GLU A 205 11.17 5.17 13.38
N GLU A 206 10.32 4.89 14.37
CA GLU A 206 10.07 5.76 15.52
C GLU A 206 11.11 5.54 16.62
#